data_a5738af1c7f3319f7e77ad353bdb6c21
#
_entry.id   a5738af1c7f3319f7e77ad353bdb6c21
#
_cell.length_a   1.000
_cell.length_b   1.000
_cell.length_c   1.000
_cell.angle_alpha   90.00
_cell.angle_beta   90.00
_cell.angle_gamma   90.00
#
_symmetry.space_group_name_H-M   'P 1'
#
loop_
_entity.id
_entity.type
_entity.pdbx_description
1 polymer ?
#
loop_
_entity_poly.entity_id
_entity_poly.type
_entity_poly.pdbx_seq_one_letter_code
_entity_poly.pdbx_strand_id
1 'polypeptide(L)'
;DIELLAESRPAARYLGITGTNGKSTTTALIGHVLAAAGRRVAVGGNLGTPALRLEALAADGIYVLEMSSYQLELTPSLAFDVAVLLNITPDHLDRHGGMAGYVAAKERIFARQGPQQAAVIGADDATCRDIAERLAAQGRRVVPISAERPVAGGVYAAEGQLIDDMARKARPVLELARATRLPGRHNWQNAAAAYAAARCLGIDAASAADAIAGFGGLAHRQELVATVDGVRYVNDSKATNADATAKALACTDDIYWIAGGKPKEGGIAELAPYFPRIRHAFLIGEAAADFARTLGSRVPHTLAGTLDKAVAAARAAAKGQRGATVLLSPACASFDQFSDFEARGAAFRRLVEALPGERS
;
A
#
# COMPACT_ATOMS: atom_id res chain seq x y z
N ASP A 1 -2.42 -5.84 -21.66
CA ASP A 1 -0.97 -5.53 -21.74
C ASP A 1 -0.10 -6.56 -20.99
N ILE A 2 -0.54 -7.08 -19.84
CA ILE A 2 0.20 -8.09 -19.05
C ILE A 2 0.37 -9.40 -19.85
N GLU A 3 -0.70 -9.88 -20.47
CA GLU A 3 -0.66 -11.09 -21.32
C GLU A 3 0.34 -10.95 -22.47
N LEU A 4 0.31 -9.81 -23.17
CA LEU A 4 1.24 -9.52 -24.27
C LEU A 4 2.69 -9.43 -23.81
N LEU A 5 2.94 -8.88 -22.61
CA LEU A 5 4.27 -8.90 -22.01
C LEU A 5 4.73 -10.35 -21.78
N ALA A 6 3.88 -11.20 -21.19
CA ALA A 6 4.19 -12.59 -20.90
C ALA A 6 4.49 -13.38 -22.19
N GLU A 7 3.68 -13.22 -23.24
CA GLU A 7 3.91 -13.82 -24.55
C GLU A 7 5.23 -13.35 -25.18
N SER A 8 5.57 -12.07 -25.04
CA SER A 8 6.80 -11.51 -25.61
C SER A 8 8.06 -11.86 -24.81
N ARG A 9 7.93 -12.31 -23.57
CA ARG A 9 9.03 -12.63 -22.65
C ARG A 9 8.80 -13.94 -21.88
N PRO A 10 8.56 -15.07 -22.58
CA PRO A 10 8.16 -16.32 -21.93
C PRO A 10 9.25 -16.97 -21.06
N ALA A 11 10.51 -16.56 -21.21
CA ALA A 11 11.62 -17.08 -20.43
C ALA A 11 11.85 -16.32 -19.11
N ALA A 12 11.29 -15.12 -18.95
CA ALA A 12 11.43 -14.33 -17.73
C ALA A 12 10.56 -14.91 -16.61
N ARG A 13 10.89 -14.55 -15.36
CA ARG A 13 10.09 -14.90 -14.19
C ARG A 13 9.06 -13.82 -13.90
N TYR A 14 7.91 -14.23 -13.37
CA TYR A 14 6.80 -13.33 -13.09
C TYR A 14 6.34 -13.46 -11.66
N LEU A 15 6.26 -12.32 -10.97
CA LEU A 15 5.67 -12.21 -9.66
C LEU A 15 4.47 -11.26 -9.73
N GLY A 16 3.28 -11.76 -9.39
CA GLY A 16 2.03 -11.00 -9.41
C GLY A 16 1.55 -10.64 -8.01
N ILE A 17 1.10 -9.40 -7.80
CA ILE A 17 0.57 -8.93 -6.53
C ILE A 17 -0.84 -8.39 -6.73
N THR A 18 -1.81 -8.96 -6.02
CA THR A 18 -3.19 -8.46 -5.98
C THR A 18 -3.72 -8.34 -4.55
N GLY A 19 -4.91 -7.80 -4.41
CA GLY A 19 -5.60 -7.56 -3.15
C GLY A 19 -6.49 -6.34 -3.30
N THR A 20 -7.33 -6.04 -2.32
CA THR A 20 -8.05 -4.77 -2.29
C THR A 20 -7.09 -3.66 -1.91
N ASN A 21 -6.32 -3.83 -0.84
CA ASN A 21 -5.40 -2.85 -0.28
C ASN A 21 -3.96 -3.38 -0.20
N GLY A 22 -2.97 -2.46 -0.14
CA GLY A 22 -1.55 -2.82 0.04
C GLY A 22 -0.78 -3.16 -1.23
N LYS A 23 -1.44 -3.39 -2.36
CA LYS A 23 -0.82 -3.81 -3.64
C LYS A 23 0.43 -3.01 -4.00
N SER A 24 0.32 -1.71 -4.15
CA SER A 24 1.41 -0.84 -4.63
C SER A 24 2.60 -0.84 -3.66
N THR A 25 2.34 -0.78 -2.35
CA THR A 25 3.40 -0.85 -1.34
C THR A 25 4.13 -2.19 -1.41
N THR A 26 3.39 -3.29 -1.48
CA THR A 26 3.97 -4.64 -1.56
C THR A 26 4.74 -4.84 -2.86
N THR A 27 4.20 -4.37 -3.99
CA THR A 27 4.87 -4.47 -5.30
C THR A 27 6.21 -3.73 -5.30
N ALA A 28 6.22 -2.49 -4.83
CA ALA A 28 7.46 -1.70 -4.73
C ALA A 28 8.44 -2.28 -3.71
N LEU A 29 7.94 -2.75 -2.56
CA LEU A 29 8.75 -3.35 -1.52
C LEU A 29 9.42 -4.65 -2.01
N ILE A 30 8.68 -5.53 -2.71
CA ILE A 30 9.24 -6.74 -3.32
C ILE A 30 10.31 -6.36 -4.37
N GLY A 31 10.01 -5.41 -5.24
CA GLY A 31 10.96 -4.92 -6.22
C GLY A 31 12.25 -4.41 -5.58
N HIS A 32 12.14 -3.63 -4.51
CA HIS A 32 13.26 -3.14 -3.72
C HIS A 32 14.08 -4.27 -3.10
N VAL A 33 13.43 -5.24 -2.46
CA VAL A 33 14.10 -6.40 -1.83
C VAL A 33 14.87 -7.22 -2.85
N LEU A 34 14.27 -7.50 -4.00
CA LEU A 34 14.91 -8.28 -5.05
C LEU A 34 16.09 -7.51 -5.68
N ALA A 35 15.93 -6.21 -5.93
CA ALA A 35 17.01 -5.37 -6.45
C ALA A 35 18.19 -5.26 -5.46
N ALA A 36 17.92 -5.06 -4.17
CA ALA A 36 18.91 -5.05 -3.10
C ALA A 36 19.67 -6.40 -3.00
N ALA A 37 19.00 -7.50 -3.32
CA ALA A 37 19.62 -8.83 -3.42
C ALA A 37 20.33 -9.09 -4.77
N GLY A 38 20.56 -8.06 -5.58
CA GLY A 38 21.30 -8.15 -6.85
C GLY A 38 20.51 -8.80 -8.00
N ARG A 39 19.18 -8.92 -7.90
CA ARG A 39 18.36 -9.47 -9.00
C ARG A 39 18.05 -8.39 -10.03
N ARG A 40 17.97 -8.77 -11.30
CA ARG A 40 17.45 -7.90 -12.37
C ARG A 40 15.94 -7.86 -12.29
N VAL A 41 15.37 -6.69 -12.04
CA VAL A 41 13.95 -6.51 -11.72
C VAL A 41 13.34 -5.38 -12.53
N ALA A 42 12.16 -5.60 -13.10
CA ALA A 42 11.31 -4.55 -13.63
C ALA A 42 9.98 -4.53 -12.87
N VAL A 43 9.63 -3.37 -12.33
CA VAL A 43 8.44 -3.17 -11.46
C VAL A 43 7.41 -2.33 -12.18
N GLY A 44 6.16 -2.80 -12.24
CA GLY A 44 5.09 -2.05 -12.92
C GLY A 44 3.73 -2.74 -12.89
N GLY A 45 2.98 -2.60 -13.97
CA GLY A 45 1.62 -3.12 -14.12
C GLY A 45 0.56 -2.05 -13.82
N ASN A 46 -0.28 -2.26 -12.83
CA ASN A 46 -1.26 -1.27 -12.37
C ASN A 46 -0.61 -0.15 -11.51
N LEU A 47 0.67 -0.27 -11.21
CA LEU A 47 1.49 0.72 -10.50
C LEU A 47 2.52 1.30 -11.47
N GLY A 48 2.62 2.62 -11.55
CA GLY A 48 3.70 3.34 -12.23
C GLY A 48 3.80 3.00 -13.71
N THR A 49 4.86 2.29 -14.11
CA THR A 49 5.11 1.97 -15.52
C THR A 49 4.17 0.87 -16.03
N PRO A 50 3.38 1.13 -17.09
CA PRO A 50 2.58 0.10 -17.74
C PRO A 50 3.44 -1.09 -18.21
N ALA A 51 2.89 -2.31 -18.15
CA ALA A 51 3.64 -3.54 -18.39
C ALA A 51 4.42 -3.55 -19.71
N LEU A 52 3.81 -3.09 -20.82
CA LEU A 52 4.45 -3.06 -22.14
C LEU A 52 5.56 -1.99 -22.28
N ARG A 53 5.71 -1.08 -21.33
CA ARG A 53 6.79 -0.09 -21.28
C ARG A 53 7.93 -0.49 -20.34
N LEU A 54 7.81 -1.62 -19.67
CA LEU A 54 8.87 -2.13 -18.81
C LEU A 54 10.09 -2.54 -19.64
N GLU A 55 11.27 -2.40 -19.04
CA GLU A 55 12.52 -2.86 -19.63
C GLU A 55 12.41 -4.35 -20.02
N ALA A 56 12.98 -4.70 -21.17
CA ALA A 56 13.03 -6.08 -21.62
C ALA A 56 14.03 -6.88 -20.77
N LEU A 57 13.54 -7.81 -20.00
CA LEU A 57 14.35 -8.69 -19.17
C LEU A 57 14.64 -10.03 -19.87
N ALA A 58 15.84 -10.58 -19.62
CA ALA A 58 16.23 -11.92 -20.03
C ALA A 58 15.69 -13.00 -19.04
N ALA A 59 16.04 -14.24 -19.26
CA ALA A 59 15.56 -15.38 -18.46
C ALA A 59 15.90 -15.32 -16.96
N ASP A 60 16.92 -14.58 -16.57
CA ASP A 60 17.30 -14.32 -15.18
C ASP A 60 16.56 -13.15 -14.53
N GLY A 61 15.80 -12.39 -15.34
CA GLY A 61 15.04 -11.23 -14.90
C GLY A 61 13.68 -11.58 -14.29
N ILE A 62 13.21 -10.71 -13.41
CA ILE A 62 11.96 -10.87 -12.67
C ILE A 62 11.07 -9.66 -12.91
N TYR A 63 9.90 -9.87 -13.50
CA TYR A 63 8.84 -8.86 -13.56
C TYR A 63 8.02 -8.92 -12.27
N VAL A 64 7.95 -7.80 -11.55
CA VAL A 64 7.14 -7.64 -10.34
C VAL A 64 5.95 -6.76 -10.69
N LEU A 65 4.77 -7.37 -10.79
CA LEU A 65 3.59 -6.75 -11.40
C LEU A 65 2.47 -6.54 -10.39
N GLU A 66 2.05 -5.29 -10.21
CA GLU A 66 0.78 -5.00 -9.55
C GLU A 66 -0.37 -5.39 -10.47
N MET A 67 -1.29 -6.23 -9.98
CA MET A 67 -2.42 -6.75 -10.73
C MET A 67 -3.74 -6.25 -10.16
N SER A 68 -4.51 -5.50 -10.96
CA SER A 68 -5.91 -5.22 -10.65
C SER A 68 -6.79 -6.44 -10.97
N SER A 69 -8.02 -6.47 -10.42
CA SER A 69 -9.00 -7.50 -10.78
C SER A 69 -9.34 -7.48 -12.28
N TYR A 70 -9.38 -6.31 -12.90
CA TYR A 70 -9.62 -6.13 -14.34
C TYR A 70 -8.50 -6.76 -15.19
N GLN A 71 -7.23 -6.52 -14.81
CA GLN A 71 -6.10 -7.09 -15.54
C GLN A 71 -6.03 -8.61 -15.40
N LEU A 72 -6.37 -9.16 -14.22
CA LEU A 72 -6.41 -10.60 -14.01
C LEU A 72 -7.47 -11.30 -14.88
N GLU A 73 -8.59 -10.65 -15.16
CA GLU A 73 -9.60 -11.16 -16.12
C GLU A 73 -9.02 -11.28 -17.53
N LEU A 74 -8.07 -10.40 -17.89
CA LEU A 74 -7.45 -10.31 -19.22
C LEU A 74 -6.07 -10.99 -19.29
N THR A 75 -5.71 -11.80 -18.29
CA THR A 75 -4.43 -12.52 -18.21
C THR A 75 -4.71 -14.02 -18.04
N PRO A 76 -5.17 -14.72 -19.09
CA PRO A 76 -5.62 -16.10 -18.97
C PRO A 76 -4.49 -17.13 -18.97
N SER A 77 -3.30 -16.85 -19.55
CA SER A 77 -2.27 -17.85 -19.78
C SER A 77 -1.07 -17.75 -18.84
N LEU A 78 -0.80 -16.59 -18.25
CA LEU A 78 0.39 -16.34 -17.42
C LEU A 78 0.35 -17.16 -16.11
N ALA A 79 1.39 -17.95 -15.89
CA ALA A 79 1.68 -18.59 -14.62
C ALA A 79 2.68 -17.75 -13.82
N PHE A 80 2.28 -17.22 -12.68
CA PHE A 80 3.19 -16.48 -11.79
C PHE A 80 4.07 -17.44 -11.00
N ASP A 81 5.39 -17.28 -11.00
CA ASP A 81 6.33 -18.02 -10.13
C ASP A 81 5.99 -17.83 -8.64
N VAL A 82 5.62 -16.60 -8.30
CA VAL A 82 5.06 -16.24 -7.00
C VAL A 82 3.85 -15.35 -7.23
N ALA A 83 2.70 -15.75 -6.70
CA ALA A 83 1.48 -14.95 -6.69
C ALA A 83 1.15 -14.52 -5.26
N VAL A 84 0.87 -13.24 -5.06
CA VAL A 84 0.55 -12.65 -3.77
C VAL A 84 -0.88 -12.14 -3.77
N LEU A 85 -1.71 -12.63 -2.86
CA LEU A 85 -3.03 -12.13 -2.54
C LEU A 85 -3.02 -11.58 -1.11
N LEU A 86 -3.12 -10.26 -0.95
CA LEU A 86 -2.96 -9.61 0.35
C LEU A 86 -4.23 -9.70 1.20
N ASN A 87 -5.35 -9.24 0.64
CA ASN A 87 -6.63 -9.16 1.32
C ASN A 87 -7.76 -8.95 0.31
N ILE A 88 -8.97 -9.30 0.72
CA ILE A 88 -10.21 -9.06 -0.04
C ILE A 88 -11.23 -8.37 0.87
N THR A 89 -11.57 -7.12 0.56
CA THR A 89 -12.67 -6.36 1.14
C THR A 89 -13.54 -5.80 0.02
N PRO A 90 -14.83 -5.48 0.25
CA PRO A 90 -15.73 -4.99 -0.79
C PRO A 90 -15.15 -3.81 -1.57
N ASP A 91 -15.04 -3.96 -2.90
CA ASP A 91 -14.61 -2.93 -3.84
C ASP A 91 -15.02 -3.34 -5.26
N HIS A 92 -15.32 -2.39 -6.12
CA HIS A 92 -15.70 -2.63 -7.53
C HIS A 92 -16.83 -3.66 -7.74
N LEU A 93 -17.78 -3.76 -6.79
CA LEU A 93 -18.83 -4.80 -6.81
C LEU A 93 -19.75 -4.69 -8.03
N ASP A 94 -20.06 -3.47 -8.47
CA ASP A 94 -20.91 -3.22 -9.65
C ASP A 94 -20.28 -3.82 -10.92
N ARG A 95 -18.95 -3.69 -11.06
CA ARG A 95 -18.23 -4.22 -12.21
C ARG A 95 -18.19 -5.75 -12.25
N HIS A 96 -18.06 -6.39 -11.08
CA HIS A 96 -17.89 -7.83 -10.96
C HIS A 96 -19.20 -8.59 -10.66
N GLY A 97 -20.35 -7.91 -10.62
CA GLY A 97 -21.62 -8.54 -10.28
C GLY A 97 -21.71 -9.02 -8.82
N GLY A 98 -21.03 -8.30 -7.93
CA GLY A 98 -21.02 -8.59 -6.49
C GLY A 98 -19.70 -9.20 -5.97
N MET A 99 -19.71 -9.53 -4.68
CA MET A 99 -18.51 -9.99 -3.97
C MET A 99 -17.94 -11.30 -4.54
N ALA A 100 -18.80 -12.24 -4.91
CA ALA A 100 -18.37 -13.53 -5.48
C ALA A 100 -17.57 -13.35 -6.80
N GLY A 101 -18.05 -12.49 -7.69
CA GLY A 101 -17.34 -12.18 -8.94
C GLY A 101 -16.01 -11.46 -8.70
N TYR A 102 -15.95 -10.55 -7.72
CA TYR A 102 -14.71 -9.87 -7.34
C TYR A 102 -13.65 -10.83 -6.78
N VAL A 103 -14.07 -11.75 -5.91
CA VAL A 103 -13.21 -12.82 -5.38
C VAL A 103 -12.70 -13.69 -6.52
N ALA A 104 -13.59 -14.18 -7.39
CA ALA A 104 -13.22 -15.02 -8.53
C ALA A 104 -12.23 -14.32 -9.47
N ALA A 105 -12.40 -13.02 -9.73
CA ALA A 105 -11.48 -12.25 -10.55
C ALA A 105 -10.07 -12.18 -9.95
N LYS A 106 -9.95 -11.96 -8.63
CA LYS A 106 -8.64 -11.93 -7.95
C LYS A 106 -7.99 -13.30 -7.84
N GLU A 107 -8.77 -14.33 -7.63
CA GLU A 107 -8.29 -15.72 -7.50
C GLU A 107 -7.64 -16.24 -8.79
N ARG A 108 -7.96 -15.62 -9.94
CA ARG A 108 -7.30 -15.94 -11.23
C ARG A 108 -5.77 -15.81 -11.20
N ILE A 109 -5.20 -15.03 -10.26
CA ILE A 109 -3.74 -14.92 -10.09
C ILE A 109 -3.08 -16.28 -9.82
N PHE A 110 -3.82 -17.24 -9.29
CA PHE A 110 -3.34 -18.60 -8.99
C PHE A 110 -3.71 -19.63 -10.08
N ALA A 111 -4.54 -19.27 -11.06
CA ALA A 111 -5.18 -20.22 -11.97
C ALA A 111 -4.20 -21.11 -12.75
N ARG A 112 -3.04 -20.59 -13.11
CA ARG A 112 -2.02 -21.28 -13.90
C ARG A 112 -0.83 -21.78 -13.08
N GLN A 113 -0.82 -21.56 -11.76
CA GLN A 113 0.25 -22.06 -10.92
C GLN A 113 0.21 -23.60 -10.83
N GLY A 114 1.36 -24.22 -10.88
CA GLY A 114 1.58 -25.65 -10.58
C GLY A 114 2.20 -25.83 -9.19
N PRO A 115 2.66 -27.05 -8.85
CA PRO A 115 3.21 -27.37 -7.53
C PRO A 115 4.52 -26.64 -7.19
N GLN A 116 5.26 -26.18 -8.18
CA GLN A 116 6.55 -25.50 -8.01
C GLN A 116 6.42 -24.02 -7.71
N GLN A 117 5.32 -23.39 -8.15
CA GLN A 117 5.04 -21.99 -7.89
C GLN A 117 4.49 -21.79 -6.48
N ALA A 118 4.64 -20.57 -5.95
CA ALA A 118 4.22 -20.25 -4.59
C ALA A 118 3.02 -19.29 -4.58
N ALA A 119 2.00 -19.61 -3.79
CA ALA A 119 0.88 -18.75 -3.45
C ALA A 119 1.10 -18.14 -2.06
N VAL A 120 1.40 -16.85 -2.00
CA VAL A 120 1.52 -16.08 -0.75
C VAL A 120 0.18 -15.42 -0.47
N ILE A 121 -0.47 -15.78 0.64
CA ILE A 121 -1.87 -15.40 0.87
C ILE A 121 -2.08 -14.83 2.27
N GLY A 122 -2.75 -13.66 2.35
CA GLY A 122 -3.15 -13.04 3.61
C GLY A 122 -4.12 -13.93 4.41
N ALA A 123 -3.88 -14.05 5.71
CA ALA A 123 -4.71 -14.85 6.60
C ALA A 123 -5.56 -14.00 7.58
N ASP A 124 -5.57 -12.67 7.39
CA ASP A 124 -6.25 -11.78 8.32
C ASP A 124 -7.75 -11.63 8.00
N ASP A 125 -8.18 -11.86 6.75
CA ASP A 125 -9.60 -11.94 6.39
C ASP A 125 -10.07 -13.37 6.08
N ALA A 126 -11.38 -13.65 6.25
CA ALA A 126 -11.95 -14.97 6.08
C ALA A 126 -11.86 -15.47 4.63
N THR A 127 -12.15 -14.59 3.67
CA THR A 127 -12.17 -14.94 2.24
C THR A 127 -10.80 -15.43 1.77
N CYS A 128 -9.74 -14.72 2.15
CA CYS A 128 -8.37 -15.13 1.81
C CYS A 128 -7.97 -16.44 2.50
N ARG A 129 -8.42 -16.67 3.75
CA ARG A 129 -8.19 -17.96 4.44
C ARG A 129 -8.85 -19.13 3.70
N ASP A 130 -10.11 -18.97 3.31
CA ASP A 130 -10.84 -20.01 2.57
C ASP A 130 -10.15 -20.35 1.23
N ILE A 131 -9.61 -19.34 0.55
CA ILE A 131 -8.81 -19.53 -0.66
C ILE A 131 -7.52 -20.29 -0.35
N ALA A 132 -6.79 -19.90 0.70
CA ALA A 132 -5.55 -20.54 1.10
C ALA A 132 -5.75 -22.03 1.45
N GLU A 133 -6.78 -22.34 2.23
CA GLU A 133 -7.13 -23.71 2.62
C GLU A 133 -7.49 -24.57 1.40
N ARG A 134 -8.30 -24.04 0.49
CA ARG A 134 -8.70 -24.72 -0.73
C ARG A 134 -7.52 -25.00 -1.67
N LEU A 135 -6.61 -24.03 -1.84
CA LEU A 135 -5.40 -24.23 -2.65
C LEU A 135 -4.44 -25.23 -2.00
N ALA A 136 -4.28 -25.19 -0.68
CA ALA A 136 -3.46 -26.16 0.06
C ALA A 136 -4.03 -27.60 -0.06
N ALA A 137 -5.37 -27.76 0.04
CA ALA A 137 -6.04 -29.04 -0.18
C ALA A 137 -5.85 -29.60 -1.60
N GLN A 138 -5.62 -28.73 -2.59
CA GLN A 138 -5.27 -29.09 -3.96
C GLN A 138 -3.77 -29.42 -4.17
N GLY A 139 -2.98 -29.46 -3.09
CA GLY A 139 -1.53 -29.72 -3.15
C GLY A 139 -0.69 -28.54 -3.64
N ARG A 140 -1.23 -27.31 -3.63
CA ARG A 140 -0.48 -26.11 -3.99
C ARG A 140 0.46 -25.70 -2.85
N ARG A 141 1.59 -25.09 -3.21
CA ARG A 141 2.51 -24.51 -2.24
C ARG A 141 1.96 -23.17 -1.74
N VAL A 142 1.27 -23.19 -0.60
CA VAL A 142 0.71 -21.99 0.04
C VAL A 142 1.61 -21.53 1.18
N VAL A 143 1.90 -20.23 1.21
CA VAL A 143 2.62 -19.53 2.29
C VAL A 143 1.68 -18.50 2.88
N PRO A 144 1.04 -18.77 4.03
CA PRO A 144 0.16 -17.80 4.68
C PRO A 144 0.95 -16.64 5.28
N ILE A 145 0.38 -15.44 5.24
CA ILE A 145 0.95 -14.25 5.88
C ILE A 145 -0.07 -13.56 6.77
N SER A 146 0.37 -12.98 7.89
CA SER A 146 -0.51 -12.29 8.83
C SER A 146 0.16 -11.12 9.55
N ALA A 147 -0.60 -10.06 9.82
CA ALA A 147 -0.22 -8.99 10.73
C ALA A 147 -0.93 -9.08 12.09
N GLU A 148 -1.84 -10.05 12.28
CA GLU A 148 -2.73 -10.11 13.45
C GLU A 148 -2.48 -11.32 14.33
N ARG A 149 -1.98 -12.42 13.78
CA ARG A 149 -1.86 -13.70 14.49
C ARG A 149 -0.74 -14.59 13.92
N PRO A 150 -0.22 -15.53 14.71
CA PRO A 150 0.67 -16.57 14.21
C PRO A 150 0.01 -17.43 13.12
N VAL A 151 0.77 -17.78 12.07
CA VAL A 151 0.35 -18.67 10.98
C VAL A 151 1.44 -19.73 10.74
N ALA A 152 1.07 -20.98 10.89
CA ALA A 152 2.00 -22.09 10.75
C ALA A 152 2.46 -22.24 9.28
N GLY A 153 3.76 -22.42 9.08
CA GLY A 153 4.36 -22.57 7.75
C GLY A 153 4.38 -21.27 6.93
N GLY A 154 4.20 -20.12 7.57
CA GLY A 154 4.10 -18.81 6.93
C GLY A 154 5.01 -17.75 7.52
N VAL A 155 4.63 -16.48 7.31
CA VAL A 155 5.32 -15.30 7.85
C VAL A 155 4.31 -14.39 8.53
N TYR A 156 4.60 -13.95 9.75
CA TYR A 156 3.64 -13.15 10.50
C TYR A 156 4.31 -12.12 11.42
N ALA A 157 3.52 -11.11 11.81
CA ALA A 157 3.95 -10.13 12.81
C ALA A 157 3.47 -10.55 14.21
N ALA A 158 4.38 -10.53 15.18
CA ALA A 158 4.10 -10.74 16.59
C ALA A 158 5.05 -9.90 17.45
N GLU A 159 4.52 -9.23 18.47
CA GLU A 159 5.30 -8.46 19.47
C GLU A 159 6.31 -7.49 18.83
N GLY A 160 5.93 -6.83 17.74
CA GLY A 160 6.80 -5.89 17.02
C GLY A 160 7.89 -6.56 16.15
N GLN A 161 7.88 -7.88 16.05
CA GLN A 161 8.81 -8.66 15.24
C GLN A 161 8.11 -9.25 14.01
N LEU A 162 8.83 -9.36 12.91
CA LEU A 162 8.47 -10.22 11.79
C LEU A 162 9.03 -11.61 12.05
N ILE A 163 8.16 -12.62 11.99
CA ILE A 163 8.49 -14.00 12.31
C ILE A 163 8.42 -14.85 11.04
N ASP A 164 9.50 -15.58 10.72
CA ASP A 164 9.56 -16.59 9.67
C ASP A 164 9.30 -17.98 10.27
N ASP A 165 8.16 -18.57 9.92
CA ASP A 165 7.82 -19.97 10.24
C ASP A 165 7.68 -20.86 8.99
N MET A 166 8.17 -20.40 7.83
CA MET A 166 8.02 -21.12 6.56
C MET A 166 8.59 -22.57 6.61
N ALA A 167 9.59 -22.81 7.46
CA ALA A 167 10.15 -24.11 7.71
C ALA A 167 9.55 -24.83 8.95
N ARG A 168 8.42 -24.33 9.48
CA ARG A 168 7.79 -24.79 10.76
C ARG A 168 8.74 -24.73 11.95
N LYS A 169 9.62 -23.73 11.96
CA LYS A 169 10.54 -23.37 13.02
C LYS A 169 10.52 -21.84 13.13
N ALA A 170 9.53 -21.35 13.85
CA ALA A 170 9.31 -19.92 14.02
C ALA A 170 10.56 -19.22 14.58
N ARG A 171 11.00 -18.17 13.90
CA ARG A 171 12.15 -17.35 14.33
C ARG A 171 11.92 -15.89 13.98
N PRO A 172 12.29 -14.96 14.86
CA PRO A 172 12.28 -13.54 14.53
C PRO A 172 13.34 -13.24 13.46
N VAL A 173 12.98 -12.45 12.47
CA VAL A 173 13.87 -12.09 11.35
C VAL A 173 14.05 -10.60 11.17
N LEU A 174 13.11 -9.78 11.68
CA LEU A 174 13.17 -8.33 11.57
C LEU A 174 12.40 -7.68 12.73
N GLU A 175 13.00 -6.75 13.43
CA GLU A 175 12.29 -5.80 14.29
C GLU A 175 11.57 -4.78 13.40
N LEU A 176 10.23 -4.77 13.45
CA LEU A 176 9.40 -3.96 12.54
C LEU A 176 9.59 -2.44 12.73
N ALA A 177 10.04 -2.01 13.92
CA ALA A 177 10.40 -0.63 14.18
C ALA A 177 11.57 -0.14 13.30
N ARG A 178 12.45 -1.03 12.81
CA ARG A 178 13.52 -0.69 11.87
C ARG A 178 13.00 -0.30 10.50
N ALA A 179 11.82 -0.78 10.10
CA ALA A 179 11.17 -0.44 8.83
C ALA A 179 10.39 0.89 8.93
N THR A 180 11.08 1.98 9.19
CA THR A 180 10.52 3.30 9.55
C THR A 180 9.60 3.90 8.48
N ARG A 181 9.71 3.45 7.24
CA ARG A 181 8.88 3.90 6.11
C ARG A 181 7.66 2.99 5.85
N LEU A 182 7.44 2.02 6.72
CA LEU A 182 6.29 1.10 6.70
C LEU A 182 5.45 1.24 8.00
N PRO A 183 4.93 2.43 8.32
CA PRO A 183 4.17 2.65 9.54
C PRO A 183 2.83 1.91 9.52
N GLY A 184 2.38 1.47 10.68
CA GLY A 184 1.06 0.87 10.88
C GLY A 184 0.99 -0.64 10.59
N ARG A 185 0.06 -1.31 11.29
CA ARG A 185 -0.10 -2.78 11.24
C ARG A 185 -0.37 -3.31 9.83
N HIS A 186 -1.11 -2.58 8.99
CA HIS A 186 -1.35 -2.97 7.61
C HIS A 186 -0.06 -3.10 6.78
N ASN A 187 0.97 -2.31 7.11
CA ASN A 187 2.28 -2.44 6.47
C ASN A 187 3.08 -3.63 7.01
N TRP A 188 2.76 -4.16 8.18
CA TRP A 188 3.36 -5.40 8.67
C TRP A 188 2.94 -6.60 7.81
N GLN A 189 1.67 -6.63 7.32
CA GLN A 189 1.23 -7.63 6.34
C GLN A 189 1.97 -7.44 5.01
N ASN A 190 2.16 -6.21 4.54
CA ASN A 190 2.94 -5.93 3.33
C ASN A 190 4.41 -6.38 3.47
N ALA A 191 5.02 -6.16 4.64
CA ALA A 191 6.37 -6.62 4.95
C ALA A 191 6.45 -8.17 4.99
N ALA A 192 5.46 -8.82 5.62
CA ALA A 192 5.36 -10.28 5.64
C ALA A 192 5.23 -10.86 4.22
N ALA A 193 4.40 -10.23 3.37
CA ALA A 193 4.23 -10.61 1.97
C ALA A 193 5.55 -10.48 1.17
N ALA A 194 6.23 -9.35 1.33
CA ALA A 194 7.47 -9.10 0.62
C ALA A 194 8.59 -10.05 1.06
N TYR A 195 8.70 -10.28 2.36
CA TYR A 195 9.63 -11.27 2.91
C TYR A 195 9.33 -12.67 2.36
N ALA A 196 8.10 -13.15 2.48
CA ALA A 196 7.69 -14.47 2.02
C ALA A 196 7.95 -14.65 0.52
N ALA A 197 7.59 -13.66 -0.30
CA ALA A 197 7.82 -13.69 -1.75
C ALA A 197 9.31 -13.76 -2.09
N ALA A 198 10.15 -12.95 -1.44
CA ALA A 198 11.61 -12.98 -1.62
C ALA A 198 12.20 -14.34 -1.23
N ARG A 199 11.77 -14.90 -0.09
CA ARG A 199 12.18 -16.26 0.35
C ARG A 199 11.78 -17.34 -0.66
N CYS A 200 10.58 -17.25 -1.25
CA CYS A 200 10.14 -18.17 -2.31
C CYS A 200 11.00 -18.08 -3.56
N LEU A 201 11.61 -16.92 -3.83
CA LEU A 201 12.53 -16.70 -4.95
C LEU A 201 14.01 -17.00 -4.59
N GLY A 202 14.28 -17.54 -3.41
CA GLY A 202 15.59 -17.98 -2.98
C GLY A 202 16.48 -16.87 -2.41
N ILE A 203 15.92 -15.73 -2.03
CA ILE A 203 16.67 -14.68 -1.29
C ILE A 203 16.85 -15.17 0.15
N ASP A 204 18.02 -15.02 0.71
CA ASP A 204 18.27 -15.41 2.11
C ASP A 204 17.53 -14.51 3.12
N ALA A 205 17.36 -15.01 4.34
CA ALA A 205 16.52 -14.36 5.34
C ALA A 205 17.07 -12.99 5.79
N ALA A 206 18.39 -12.89 5.97
CA ALA A 206 19.02 -11.66 6.45
C ALA A 206 18.95 -10.56 5.39
N SER A 207 19.33 -10.88 4.14
CA SER A 207 19.24 -9.94 3.00
C SER A 207 17.82 -9.43 2.80
N ALA A 208 16.80 -10.31 2.89
CA ALA A 208 15.40 -9.90 2.76
C ALA A 208 14.97 -8.96 3.89
N ALA A 209 15.33 -9.28 5.14
CA ALA A 209 14.99 -8.47 6.31
C ALA A 209 15.68 -7.08 6.27
N ASP A 210 16.97 -7.03 5.95
CA ASP A 210 17.72 -5.78 5.88
C ASP A 210 17.23 -4.88 4.73
N ALA A 211 16.88 -5.46 3.59
CA ALA A 211 16.28 -4.71 2.49
C ALA A 211 14.90 -4.13 2.87
N ILE A 212 14.05 -4.88 3.60
CA ILE A 212 12.78 -4.36 4.11
C ILE A 212 13.00 -3.20 5.08
N ALA A 213 13.96 -3.30 5.99
CA ALA A 213 14.32 -2.22 6.91
C ALA A 213 14.80 -0.96 6.18
N GLY A 214 15.57 -1.13 5.09
CA GLY A 214 16.11 -0.05 4.24
C GLY A 214 15.13 0.52 3.21
N PHE A 215 13.88 0.03 3.15
CA PHE A 215 12.91 0.51 2.16
C PHE A 215 12.58 1.99 2.33
N GLY A 216 12.77 2.77 1.27
CA GLY A 216 12.56 4.22 1.26
C GLY A 216 11.08 4.67 1.28
N GLY A 217 10.12 3.74 1.19
CA GLY A 217 8.70 4.05 1.04
C GLY A 217 8.28 4.29 -0.42
N LEU A 218 7.01 4.62 -0.61
CA LEU A 218 6.46 5.07 -1.90
C LEU A 218 6.17 6.56 -1.85
N ALA A 219 6.48 7.28 -2.91
CA ALA A 219 6.05 8.64 -3.10
C ALA A 219 4.51 8.74 -2.97
N HIS A 220 4.05 9.80 -2.32
CA HIS A 220 2.63 10.12 -2.13
C HIS A 220 1.81 9.07 -1.35
N ARG A 221 2.47 8.15 -0.62
CA ARG A 221 1.81 7.15 0.23
C ARG A 221 2.44 7.15 1.62
N GLN A 222 1.80 7.84 2.56
CA GLN A 222 2.29 8.09 3.93
C GLN A 222 3.79 8.48 3.95
N GLU A 223 4.19 9.21 2.94
CA GLU A 223 5.55 9.64 2.70
C GLU A 223 5.94 10.77 3.65
N LEU A 224 6.87 10.55 4.56
CA LEU A 224 7.45 11.63 5.35
C LEU A 224 8.32 12.49 4.44
N VAL A 225 7.82 13.68 4.06
CA VAL A 225 8.53 14.64 3.22
C VAL A 225 9.64 15.33 4.00
N ALA A 226 9.32 15.85 5.19
CA ALA A 226 10.27 16.50 6.08
C ALA A 226 9.73 16.57 7.51
N THR A 227 10.63 16.75 8.46
CA THR A 227 10.30 17.29 9.78
C THR A 227 10.81 18.72 9.84
N VAL A 228 9.95 19.70 10.10
CA VAL A 228 10.29 21.13 10.17
C VAL A 228 9.88 21.67 11.53
N ASP A 229 10.83 22.23 12.28
CA ASP A 229 10.63 22.72 13.65
C ASP A 229 10.02 21.64 14.60
N GLY A 230 10.34 20.36 14.37
CA GLY A 230 9.82 19.24 15.11
C GLY A 230 8.41 18.77 14.72
N VAL A 231 7.78 19.38 13.70
CA VAL A 231 6.50 18.96 13.10
C VAL A 231 6.75 18.11 11.86
N ARG A 232 6.11 16.95 11.79
CA ARG A 232 6.22 16.03 10.67
C ARG A 232 5.27 16.41 9.54
N TYR A 233 5.73 16.41 8.30
CA TYR A 233 4.91 16.67 7.12
C TYR A 233 4.80 15.38 6.29
N VAL A 234 3.60 14.80 6.24
CA VAL A 234 3.34 13.50 5.62
C VAL A 234 2.46 13.65 4.39
N ASN A 235 2.94 13.17 3.28
CA ASN A 235 2.27 13.17 1.98
C ASN A 235 1.60 11.81 1.74
N ASP A 236 0.28 11.79 1.79
CA ASP A 236 -0.54 10.62 1.49
C ASP A 236 -1.57 10.96 0.39
N SER A 237 -1.12 11.72 -0.62
CA SER A 237 -1.98 12.19 -1.73
C SER A 237 -2.68 11.05 -2.47
N LYS A 238 -2.14 9.82 -2.44
CA LYS A 238 -2.75 8.63 -3.03
C LYS A 238 -3.99 8.14 -2.27
N ALA A 239 -4.25 8.59 -1.05
CA ALA A 239 -5.48 8.30 -0.31
C ALA A 239 -6.68 9.05 -0.93
N THR A 240 -7.18 8.53 -2.04
CA THR A 240 -8.27 9.14 -2.82
C THR A 240 -9.67 8.68 -2.41
N ASN A 241 -9.78 7.98 -1.30
CA ASN A 241 -11.05 7.56 -0.68
C ASN A 241 -10.89 7.49 0.85
N ALA A 242 -12.01 7.37 1.56
CA ALA A 242 -12.03 7.38 3.02
C ALA A 242 -11.35 6.15 3.63
N ASP A 243 -11.48 4.93 3.06
CA ASP A 243 -10.80 3.72 3.56
C ASP A 243 -9.26 3.87 3.55
N ALA A 244 -8.70 4.44 2.49
CA ALA A 244 -7.27 4.72 2.43
C ALA A 244 -6.85 5.75 3.49
N THR A 245 -7.64 6.81 3.66
CA THR A 245 -7.39 7.87 4.66
C THR A 245 -7.51 7.34 6.09
N ALA A 246 -8.44 6.42 6.37
CA ALA A 246 -8.55 5.77 7.68
C ALA A 246 -7.23 5.14 8.13
N LYS A 247 -6.51 4.51 7.21
CA LYS A 247 -5.21 3.87 7.48
C LYS A 247 -4.14 4.89 7.85
N ALA A 248 -4.14 6.04 7.20
CA ALA A 248 -3.21 7.13 7.54
C ALA A 248 -3.55 7.76 8.90
N LEU A 249 -4.83 8.03 9.17
CA LEU A 249 -5.30 8.57 10.45
C LEU A 249 -5.05 7.61 11.62
N ALA A 250 -5.02 6.29 11.38
CA ALA A 250 -4.72 5.30 12.39
C ALA A 250 -3.23 5.26 12.83
N CYS A 251 -2.31 5.85 12.04
CA CYS A 251 -0.88 5.72 12.25
C CYS A 251 -0.27 6.74 13.22
N THR A 252 -0.97 7.83 13.54
CA THR A 252 -0.44 8.91 14.36
C THR A 252 -1.56 9.65 15.09
N ASP A 253 -1.20 10.37 16.14
CA ASP A 253 -2.06 11.30 16.87
C ASP A 253 -1.61 12.74 16.59
N ASP A 254 -2.31 13.73 17.16
CA ASP A 254 -2.02 15.17 16.99
C ASP A 254 -1.95 15.61 15.52
N ILE A 255 -2.98 15.25 14.76
CA ILE A 255 -3.02 15.42 13.31
C ILE A 255 -3.58 16.81 12.94
N TYR A 256 -2.84 17.54 12.12
CA TYR A 256 -3.30 18.69 11.34
C TYR A 256 -3.61 18.19 9.93
N TRP A 257 -4.88 17.92 9.67
CA TRP A 257 -5.32 17.15 8.51
C TRP A 257 -5.66 18.05 7.32
N ILE A 258 -5.04 17.82 6.16
CA ILE A 258 -5.42 18.45 4.89
C ILE A 258 -6.24 17.44 4.10
N ALA A 259 -7.53 17.77 3.86
CA ALA A 259 -8.51 16.89 3.24
C ALA A 259 -9.37 17.60 2.20
N GLY A 260 -9.88 16.81 1.23
CA GLY A 260 -10.76 17.31 0.19
C GLY A 260 -10.19 17.17 -1.21
N GLY A 261 -10.91 17.69 -2.19
CA GLY A 261 -10.71 17.48 -3.60
C GLY A 261 -12.05 17.16 -4.28
N LYS A 262 -12.02 16.42 -5.38
CA LYS A 262 -13.25 15.95 -6.06
C LYS A 262 -13.91 14.84 -5.24
N PRO A 263 -15.15 15.03 -4.75
CA PRO A 263 -15.78 14.10 -3.84
C PRO A 263 -16.03 12.73 -4.47
N LYS A 264 -16.05 11.71 -3.61
CA LYS A 264 -16.52 10.36 -3.94
C LYS A 264 -17.77 10.03 -3.14
N GLU A 265 -18.54 9.08 -3.62
CA GLU A 265 -19.70 8.56 -2.91
C GLU A 265 -19.31 8.08 -1.50
N GLY A 266 -20.17 8.32 -0.51
CA GLY A 266 -19.93 7.97 0.90
C GLY A 266 -19.23 9.05 1.73
N GLY A 267 -18.51 9.99 1.13
CA GLY A 267 -17.82 11.08 1.85
C GLY A 267 -16.81 10.60 2.88
N ILE A 268 -16.83 11.20 4.10
CA ILE A 268 -15.90 10.90 5.20
C ILE A 268 -16.59 10.46 6.51
N ALA A 269 -17.87 10.05 6.45
CA ALA A 269 -18.63 9.69 7.67
C ALA A 269 -17.99 8.49 8.40
N GLU A 270 -17.45 7.53 7.68
CA GLU A 270 -16.78 6.35 8.21
C GLU A 270 -15.46 6.64 8.95
N LEU A 271 -14.90 7.85 8.77
CA LEU A 271 -13.70 8.30 9.48
C LEU A 271 -13.98 8.80 10.90
N ALA A 272 -15.24 8.85 11.33
CA ALA A 272 -15.62 9.35 12.66
C ALA A 272 -14.86 8.71 13.84
N PRO A 273 -14.48 7.42 13.85
CA PRO A 273 -13.65 6.82 14.90
C PRO A 273 -12.26 7.47 15.06
N TYR A 274 -11.73 8.12 14.03
CA TYR A 274 -10.42 8.75 14.03
C TYR A 274 -10.46 10.25 14.36
N PHE A 275 -11.64 10.89 14.40
CA PHE A 275 -11.79 12.31 14.68
C PHE A 275 -11.10 12.77 15.98
N PRO A 276 -11.08 11.99 17.07
CA PRO A 276 -10.37 12.40 18.28
C PRO A 276 -8.85 12.61 18.13
N ARG A 277 -8.24 12.06 17.06
CA ARG A 277 -6.82 12.22 16.75
C ARG A 277 -6.51 13.50 15.97
N ILE A 278 -7.56 14.18 15.45
CA ILE A 278 -7.42 15.36 14.57
C ILE A 278 -7.54 16.63 15.42
N ARG A 279 -6.48 17.40 15.47
CA ARG A 279 -6.45 18.69 16.15
C ARG A 279 -7.15 19.78 15.34
N HIS A 280 -6.97 19.75 14.02
CA HIS A 280 -7.60 20.68 13.09
C HIS A 280 -7.62 20.12 11.67
N ALA A 281 -8.70 20.36 10.92
CA ALA A 281 -8.81 19.97 9.51
C ALA A 281 -8.78 21.23 8.60
N PHE A 282 -8.01 21.17 7.52
CA PHE A 282 -7.90 22.19 6.48
C PHE A 282 -8.51 21.64 5.20
N LEU A 283 -9.66 22.16 4.82
CA LEU A 283 -10.49 21.59 3.78
C LEU A 283 -10.27 22.29 2.44
N ILE A 284 -10.01 21.51 1.40
CA ILE A 284 -9.69 22.00 0.05
C ILE A 284 -10.67 21.45 -1.00
N GLY A 285 -10.78 22.14 -2.12
CA GLY A 285 -11.50 21.70 -3.31
C GLY A 285 -13.01 21.58 -3.14
N GLU A 286 -13.63 20.86 -4.07
CA GLU A 286 -15.10 20.75 -4.19
C GLU A 286 -15.75 20.10 -2.96
N ALA A 287 -15.10 19.12 -2.32
CA ALA A 287 -15.64 18.42 -1.17
C ALA A 287 -15.62 19.22 0.14
N ALA A 288 -14.98 20.39 0.18
CA ALA A 288 -14.70 21.12 1.41
C ALA A 288 -15.96 21.42 2.25
N ALA A 289 -17.05 21.87 1.62
CA ALA A 289 -18.30 22.18 2.33
C ALA A 289 -18.99 20.94 2.91
N ASP A 290 -18.96 19.81 2.18
CA ASP A 290 -19.56 18.55 2.61
C ASP A 290 -18.76 17.93 3.77
N PHE A 291 -17.45 18.01 3.70
CA PHE A 291 -16.56 17.57 4.78
C PHE A 291 -16.75 18.42 6.03
N ALA A 292 -16.88 19.76 5.89
CA ALA A 292 -17.17 20.65 7.00
C ALA A 292 -18.48 20.26 7.72
N ARG A 293 -19.54 19.93 6.95
CA ARG A 293 -20.82 19.45 7.53
C ARG A 293 -20.65 18.13 8.28
N THR A 294 -19.88 17.21 7.72
CA THR A 294 -19.63 15.88 8.34
C THR A 294 -18.79 16.00 9.62
N LEU A 295 -17.79 16.87 9.64
CA LEU A 295 -16.96 17.14 10.82
C LEU A 295 -17.76 17.85 11.92
N GLY A 296 -18.62 18.80 11.54
CA GLY A 296 -19.45 19.57 12.47
C GLY A 296 -18.63 20.21 13.58
N SER A 297 -19.09 20.09 14.83
CA SER A 297 -18.38 20.57 16.02
C SER A 297 -17.35 19.58 16.58
N ARG A 298 -17.28 18.34 16.03
CA ARG A 298 -16.39 17.28 16.53
C ARG A 298 -14.92 17.51 16.18
N VAL A 299 -14.64 18.20 15.07
CA VAL A 299 -13.29 18.55 14.64
C VAL A 299 -13.24 20.01 14.24
N PRO A 300 -12.40 20.84 14.86
CA PRO A 300 -12.13 22.20 14.38
C PRO A 300 -11.66 22.19 12.94
N HIS A 301 -12.18 23.05 12.10
CA HIS A 301 -11.81 23.04 10.68
C HIS A 301 -11.82 24.43 10.04
N THR A 302 -11.09 24.55 8.93
CA THR A 302 -10.98 25.76 8.12
C THR A 302 -11.21 25.41 6.65
N LEU A 303 -12.08 26.16 5.96
CA LEU A 303 -12.22 26.08 4.50
C LEU A 303 -11.03 26.80 3.86
N ALA A 304 -9.97 26.09 3.58
CA ALA A 304 -8.74 26.65 3.03
C ALA A 304 -8.80 26.90 1.51
N GLY A 305 -9.66 26.15 0.82
CA GLY A 305 -9.90 26.26 -0.62
C GLY A 305 -8.82 25.59 -1.46
N THR A 306 -7.54 25.98 -1.35
CA THR A 306 -6.42 25.46 -2.14
C THR A 306 -5.33 24.81 -1.27
N LEU A 307 -4.51 23.97 -1.88
CA LEU A 307 -3.47 23.21 -1.16
C LEU A 307 -2.40 24.12 -0.54
N ASP A 308 -1.97 25.15 -1.24
CA ASP A 308 -0.97 26.11 -0.74
C ASP A 308 -1.46 26.85 0.52
N LYS A 309 -2.72 27.32 0.50
CA LYS A 309 -3.36 27.96 1.67
C LYS A 309 -3.52 26.97 2.83
N ALA A 310 -3.89 25.72 2.53
CA ALA A 310 -4.02 24.67 3.54
C ALA A 310 -2.68 24.35 4.21
N VAL A 311 -1.59 24.21 3.45
CA VAL A 311 -0.24 23.97 3.99
C VAL A 311 0.22 25.17 4.85
N ALA A 312 0.01 26.39 4.40
CA ALA A 312 0.36 27.60 5.16
C ALA A 312 -0.42 27.68 6.48
N ALA A 313 -1.73 27.44 6.44
CA ALA A 313 -2.60 27.47 7.63
C ALA A 313 -2.25 26.33 8.60
N ALA A 314 -2.00 25.10 8.09
CA ALA A 314 -1.61 23.96 8.90
C ALA A 314 -0.28 24.20 9.60
N ARG A 315 0.71 24.79 8.89
CA ARG A 315 1.97 25.20 9.50
C ARG A 315 1.78 26.18 10.64
N ALA A 316 0.97 27.21 10.41
CA ALA A 316 0.71 28.23 11.44
C ALA A 316 0.05 27.61 12.69
N ALA A 317 -0.92 26.73 12.50
CA ALA A 317 -1.62 26.05 13.59
C ALA A 317 -0.74 25.01 14.33
N ALA A 318 0.16 24.33 13.63
CA ALA A 318 1.07 23.34 14.19
C ALA A 318 2.34 23.95 14.83
N LYS A 319 2.53 25.27 14.73
CA LYS A 319 3.72 25.94 15.25
C LYS A 319 3.90 25.68 16.75
N GLY A 320 5.08 25.19 17.13
CA GLY A 320 5.43 24.85 18.51
C GLY A 320 4.89 23.50 19.00
N GLN A 321 4.13 22.78 18.20
CA GLN A 321 3.57 21.47 18.54
C GLN A 321 4.55 20.35 18.09
N ARG A 322 5.67 20.22 18.81
CA ARG A 322 6.66 19.18 18.52
C ARG A 322 6.04 17.78 18.58
N GLY A 323 6.32 16.95 17.59
CA GLY A 323 5.74 15.61 17.43
C GLY A 323 4.42 15.56 16.67
N ALA A 324 3.74 16.70 16.47
CA ALA A 324 2.52 16.76 15.65
C ALA A 324 2.80 16.43 14.18
N THR A 325 1.74 16.05 13.48
CA THR A 325 1.81 15.68 12.06
C THR A 325 0.87 16.54 11.21
N VAL A 326 1.42 17.27 10.23
CA VAL A 326 0.65 17.83 9.11
C VAL A 326 0.51 16.72 8.07
N LEU A 327 -0.71 16.24 7.89
CA LEU A 327 -1.03 15.09 7.04
C LEU A 327 -1.87 15.53 5.83
N LEU A 328 -1.31 15.40 4.62
CA LEU A 328 -2.12 15.40 3.40
C LEU A 328 -2.65 13.99 3.16
N SER A 329 -3.90 13.72 3.49
CA SER A 329 -4.61 12.46 3.18
C SER A 329 -6.04 12.80 2.76
N PRO A 330 -6.26 13.06 1.47
CA PRO A 330 -7.37 13.86 0.98
C PRO A 330 -8.76 13.22 1.08
N ALA A 331 -8.86 11.88 1.15
CA ALA A 331 -10.11 11.13 1.01
C ALA A 331 -10.89 11.40 -0.30
N CYS A 332 -10.29 12.09 -1.27
CA CYS A 332 -10.87 12.56 -2.52
C CYS A 332 -9.92 12.37 -3.70
N ALA A 333 -10.49 12.21 -4.89
CA ALA A 333 -9.74 12.37 -6.12
C ALA A 333 -9.22 13.83 -6.24
N SER A 334 -8.25 14.06 -7.14
CA SER A 334 -7.56 15.36 -7.26
C SER A 334 -8.00 16.20 -8.46
N PHE A 335 -8.89 15.66 -9.30
CA PHE A 335 -9.21 16.20 -10.63
C PHE A 335 -9.94 17.56 -10.64
N ASP A 336 -10.30 18.09 -9.50
CA ASP A 336 -10.84 19.45 -9.34
C ASP A 336 -9.76 20.54 -9.37
N GLN A 337 -8.54 20.23 -8.91
CA GLN A 337 -7.43 21.18 -8.81
C GLN A 337 -6.12 20.69 -9.45
N PHE A 338 -5.99 19.40 -9.74
CA PHE A 338 -4.77 18.76 -10.26
C PHE A 338 -5.10 17.73 -11.33
N SER A 339 -4.16 17.45 -12.23
CA SER A 339 -4.30 16.43 -13.27
C SER A 339 -4.45 15.00 -12.71
N ASP A 340 -3.81 14.74 -11.59
CA ASP A 340 -3.76 13.42 -10.93
C ASP A 340 -3.32 13.58 -9.47
N PHE A 341 -3.29 12.47 -8.72
CA PHE A 341 -2.86 12.49 -7.32
C PHE A 341 -1.34 12.71 -7.19
N GLU A 342 -0.56 12.33 -8.19
CA GLU A 342 0.89 12.55 -8.26
C GLU A 342 1.19 14.05 -8.31
N ALA A 343 0.51 14.78 -9.17
CA ALA A 343 0.65 16.25 -9.29
C ALA A 343 0.30 16.96 -7.98
N ARG A 344 -0.80 16.54 -7.30
CA ARG A 344 -1.17 17.04 -5.97
C ARG A 344 -0.09 16.73 -4.93
N GLY A 345 0.40 15.51 -4.91
CA GLY A 345 1.44 15.09 -3.97
C GLY A 345 2.78 15.77 -4.23
N ALA A 346 3.17 15.97 -5.50
CA ALA A 346 4.36 16.73 -5.87
C ALA A 346 4.23 18.21 -5.48
N ALA A 347 3.04 18.81 -5.62
CA ALA A 347 2.78 20.17 -5.16
C ALA A 347 2.94 20.28 -3.63
N PHE A 348 2.38 19.35 -2.85
CA PHE A 348 2.56 19.29 -1.41
C PHE A 348 4.04 19.19 -1.02
N ARG A 349 4.80 18.30 -1.67
CA ARG A 349 6.24 18.17 -1.44
C ARG A 349 6.96 19.50 -1.65
N ARG A 350 6.77 20.16 -2.80
CA ARG A 350 7.39 21.47 -3.10
C ARG A 350 7.05 22.54 -2.06
N LEU A 351 5.78 22.60 -1.63
CA LEU A 351 5.35 23.54 -0.59
C LEU A 351 6.05 23.29 0.74
N VAL A 352 6.17 22.02 1.15
CA VAL A 352 6.85 21.63 2.39
C VAL A 352 8.36 21.88 2.28
N GLU A 353 8.99 21.57 1.14
CA GLU A 353 10.42 21.83 0.90
C GLU A 353 10.76 23.33 0.91
N ALA A 354 9.80 24.20 0.57
CA ALA A 354 9.97 25.65 0.62
C ALA A 354 9.72 26.26 2.03
N LEU A 355 9.23 25.47 3.01
CA LEU A 355 8.99 26.01 4.35
C LEU A 355 10.31 26.40 5.03
N PRO A 356 10.40 27.60 5.64
CA PRO A 356 11.52 27.95 6.48
C PRO A 356 11.44 27.23 7.83
N GLY A 357 12.57 26.94 8.46
CA GLY A 357 12.65 26.30 9.77
C GLY A 357 13.79 25.29 9.86
N GLU A 358 14.05 24.80 11.07
CA GLU A 358 15.03 23.74 11.33
C GLU A 358 14.52 22.39 10.80
N ARG A 359 15.38 21.68 10.07
CA ARG A 359 15.04 20.37 9.49
C ARG A 359 15.79 19.24 10.18
N SER A 360 15.08 18.13 10.43
CA SER A 360 15.65 16.90 10.97
C SER A 360 15.19 15.69 10.15
#